data_b62a752084afe36fb17b62ba2bb2abd0
#
_entry.id   b62a752084afe36fb17b62ba2bb2abd0
#
_cell.length_a   1.000
_cell.length_b   1.000
_cell.length_c   1.000
_cell.angle_alpha   90.00
_cell.angle_beta   90.00
_cell.angle_gamma   90.00
#
_symmetry.space_group_name_H-M   'P 1'
#
loop_
_entity.id
_entity.type
_entity.pdbx_description
1 polymer ?
#
loop_
_entity_poly.entity_id
_entity_poly.type
_entity_poly.pdbx_seq_one_letter_code
_entity_poly.pdbx_strand_id
1 'polypeptide(L)'
;MDAIVKKSKSDHMKLILLLILAVFFTGSCERDRNPADPIADTKNDLTVKNSIITPSFVGNGAQWGGYDILQAWTGSPTLSDADWNTLFQRVRFMRPPLVRVMVTAGWNYTVNGNYDPSKSEHVLVKILDFCQAEGISVMLGEWGHQGGNQIDQAWLENSSEFLEWLLITKQYTCIRYFNMVNEPNGDWSSTNGNYDLWKNLIGQFHAKLTEKGIASKIKIIGPDIAIWDANLISWVINTNFDLGDIIGAYDIHTYPTETQVRDGSYQTMVKSYKNSAPPSKDMLMAELGFKYEPSSDLGQQNTRRILQDPFASDDSNMFTYDAFYGIDMADAIIQNMLAGYAGCLLWNLDDAMYNIDGGGSDKLKRWGFWNILGSEKFDSPEDENIRPWFYPTSLMCRYFPQGTKIFDVALPEKKGLRAVAGEKNGKYTIAIVNSNFTSYEINLKMESGALLSAVNSFRYISGNGASFTGKTDPNGFASPDETNVTMDFKTGSAKKISIPGQSFLLFTNMD
;
A
#
# COMPACT_ATOMS: atom_id res chain seq x y z
N MET A 1 40.35 -38.00 26.80
CA MET A 1 41.25 -38.70 25.89
C MET A 1 41.17 -37.87 24.61
N ASP A 2 42.05 -36.91 24.58
CA ASP A 2 43.30 -36.80 23.81
C ASP A 2 42.98 -36.62 22.34
N ALA A 3 43.12 -35.44 21.85
CA ALA A 3 44.26 -34.63 21.49
C ALA A 3 44.99 -35.15 20.23
N ILE A 4 45.24 -34.24 19.30
CA ILE A 4 46.43 -33.86 18.58
C ILE A 4 46.06 -33.25 17.23
N VAL A 5 46.06 -31.93 17.07
CA VAL A 5 47.13 -31.03 16.63
C VAL A 5 48.04 -31.60 15.52
N LYS A 6 48.03 -30.94 14.37
CA LYS A 6 49.25 -30.52 13.64
C LYS A 6 48.95 -29.50 12.54
N LYS A 7 49.59 -28.42 12.73
CA LYS A 7 50.14 -27.31 11.99
C LYS A 7 51.11 -27.71 10.86
N SER A 8 51.13 -26.97 9.75
CA SER A 8 52.32 -26.62 8.95
C SER A 8 51.88 -25.60 7.89
N LYS A 9 52.27 -24.32 7.93
CA LYS A 9 53.50 -23.69 7.41
C LYS A 9 53.71 -24.01 5.94
N SER A 10 54.02 -23.12 5.05
CA SER A 10 54.73 -21.83 4.98
C SER A 10 54.64 -21.30 3.53
N ASP A 11 54.53 -20.02 3.33
CA ASP A 11 55.55 -19.07 2.87
C ASP A 11 56.04 -19.21 1.40
N HIS A 12 56.04 -18.10 0.78
CA HIS A 12 56.98 -17.40 -0.12
C HIS A 12 56.22 -16.77 -1.30
N MET A 13 56.38 -15.60 -1.66
CA MET A 13 57.28 -14.45 -1.45
C MET A 13 57.32 -13.64 -2.75
N LYS A 14 57.15 -12.34 -2.61
CA LYS A 14 57.85 -11.24 -3.33
C LYS A 14 57.61 -11.01 -4.84
N LEU A 15 57.03 -9.87 -5.11
CA LEU A 15 57.71 -8.61 -5.56
C LEU A 15 58.42 -8.68 -6.91
N ILE A 16 57.87 -8.01 -7.95
CA ILE A 16 58.72 -7.28 -8.91
C ILE A 16 58.02 -5.95 -9.26
N LEU A 17 58.69 -4.88 -8.88
CA LEU A 17 58.53 -3.50 -9.26
C LEU A 17 59.35 -3.28 -10.56
N LEU A 18 58.75 -2.67 -11.59
CA LEU A 18 59.56 -2.04 -12.64
C LEU A 18 58.88 -0.79 -13.18
N LEU A 19 59.50 0.32 -12.86
CA LEU A 19 59.33 1.63 -13.48
C LEU A 19 59.80 1.60 -14.95
N ILE A 20 59.05 2.26 -15.83
CA ILE A 20 59.63 2.90 -17.01
C ILE A 20 59.01 4.30 -17.14
N LEU A 21 59.88 5.29 -16.90
CA LEU A 21 59.71 6.71 -17.25
C LEU A 21 59.99 6.85 -18.74
N ALA A 22 59.11 7.50 -19.50
CA ALA A 22 59.45 8.09 -20.75
C ALA A 22 58.75 9.46 -20.89
N VAL A 23 59.56 10.48 -20.79
CA VAL A 23 59.25 11.88 -21.06
C VAL A 23 59.30 12.09 -22.58
N PHE A 24 58.27 12.68 -23.15
CA PHE A 24 58.42 13.49 -24.38
C PHE A 24 57.53 14.74 -24.30
N PHE A 25 58.22 15.85 -24.26
CA PHE A 25 57.66 17.18 -24.55
C PHE A 25 57.50 17.30 -26.07
N THR A 26 56.36 17.84 -26.52
CA THR A 26 56.32 18.92 -27.52
C THR A 26 54.87 19.39 -27.76
N GLY A 27 54.70 20.68 -27.85
CA GLY A 27 53.68 21.31 -28.65
C GLY A 27 52.48 21.93 -27.91
N SER A 28 52.67 23.18 -27.45
CA SER A 28 51.61 24.09 -27.11
C SER A 28 50.73 24.39 -28.32
N CYS A 29 49.45 24.09 -28.24
CA CYS A 29 48.40 24.82 -28.91
C CYS A 29 47.44 25.31 -27.85
N GLU A 30 47.52 26.57 -27.48
CA GLU A 30 46.49 27.29 -26.77
C GLU A 30 45.25 27.28 -27.64
N ARG A 31 44.29 26.41 -27.33
CA ARG A 31 42.89 26.60 -27.72
C ARG A 31 42.23 27.37 -26.58
N ASP A 32 41.70 28.53 -26.91
CA ASP A 32 40.78 29.30 -26.09
C ASP A 32 39.76 28.34 -25.45
N ARG A 33 39.92 28.05 -24.16
CA ARG A 33 38.86 27.45 -23.37
C ARG A 33 37.86 28.57 -23.11
N ASN A 34 36.69 28.49 -23.74
CA ASN A 34 35.51 29.14 -23.23
C ASN A 34 35.44 28.86 -21.71
N PRO A 35 35.15 29.85 -20.90
CA PRO A 35 34.94 29.59 -19.47
C PRO A 35 33.90 28.47 -19.36
N ALA A 36 34.33 27.33 -18.82
CA ALA A 36 33.42 26.22 -18.59
C ALA A 36 32.21 26.78 -17.81
N ASP A 37 31.00 26.55 -18.35
CA ASP A 37 29.79 26.83 -17.63
C ASP A 37 29.95 26.25 -16.23
N PRO A 38 29.58 27.00 -15.17
CA PRO A 38 29.74 26.52 -13.81
C PRO A 38 29.05 25.15 -13.74
N ILE A 39 29.80 24.11 -13.36
CA ILE A 39 29.25 22.78 -13.11
C ILE A 39 28.12 23.01 -12.11
N ALA A 40 26.88 22.86 -12.57
CA ALA A 40 25.73 23.05 -11.71
C ALA A 40 25.88 22.12 -10.51
N ASP A 41 25.82 22.68 -9.29
CA ASP A 41 25.85 21.89 -8.05
C ASP A 41 24.57 21.03 -7.98
N THR A 42 24.68 19.79 -8.47
CA THR A 42 23.57 18.82 -8.53
C THR A 42 23.32 18.13 -7.18
N LYS A 43 24.10 18.46 -6.15
CA LYS A 43 24.08 17.84 -4.83
C LYS A 43 22.72 17.89 -4.14
N ASN A 44 21.84 18.82 -4.55
CA ASN A 44 20.51 18.99 -3.98
C ASN A 44 19.39 18.79 -5.02
N ASP A 45 19.70 18.24 -6.20
CA ASP A 45 18.72 18.09 -7.26
C ASP A 45 17.83 16.87 -7.03
N LEU A 46 16.52 17.08 -7.02
CA LEU A 46 15.48 16.08 -7.12
C LEU A 46 14.87 16.19 -8.52
N THR A 47 15.03 15.18 -9.35
CA THR A 47 14.65 15.25 -10.76
C THR A 47 13.61 14.19 -11.12
N VAL A 48 12.42 14.62 -11.51
CA VAL A 48 11.42 13.73 -12.13
C VAL A 48 11.92 13.36 -13.53
N LYS A 49 12.13 12.06 -13.74
CA LYS A 49 12.64 11.50 -15.00
C LYS A 49 11.53 11.36 -16.05
N ASN A 50 11.91 11.17 -17.31
CA ASN A 50 10.98 10.78 -18.37
C ASN A 50 10.72 9.26 -18.40
N SER A 51 11.49 8.46 -17.66
CA SER A 51 11.30 7.02 -17.56
C SER A 51 10.06 6.68 -16.74
N ILE A 52 9.21 5.82 -17.31
CA ILE A 52 7.95 5.37 -16.71
C ILE A 52 8.19 4.06 -15.96
N ILE A 53 7.85 4.02 -14.69
CA ILE A 53 7.88 2.81 -13.84
C ILE A 53 6.59 2.00 -14.07
N THR A 54 5.43 2.67 -13.94
CA THR A 54 4.12 2.04 -14.11
C THR A 54 3.32 2.82 -15.14
N PRO A 55 3.00 2.22 -16.31
CA PRO A 55 2.35 2.96 -17.41
C PRO A 55 0.87 3.26 -17.15
N SER A 56 0.21 2.49 -16.27
CA SER A 56 -1.18 2.65 -15.94
C SER A 56 -1.42 2.19 -14.50
N PHE A 57 -1.33 3.14 -13.58
CA PHE A 57 -1.54 2.90 -12.16
C PHE A 57 -3.00 2.54 -11.88
N VAL A 58 -3.24 1.49 -11.11
CA VAL A 58 -4.60 1.07 -10.70
C VAL A 58 -5.11 1.96 -9.59
N GLY A 59 -4.27 2.23 -8.59
CA GLY A 59 -4.56 3.19 -7.54
C GLY A 59 -4.25 2.72 -6.13
N ASN A 60 -4.08 3.67 -5.21
CA ASN A 60 -4.00 3.41 -3.78
C ASN A 60 -5.40 3.43 -3.15
N GLY A 61 -5.56 2.70 -2.05
CA GLY A 61 -6.80 2.66 -1.29
C GLY A 61 -6.62 1.97 0.04
N ALA A 62 -7.70 1.41 0.57
CA ALA A 62 -7.68 0.71 1.84
C ALA A 62 -8.63 -0.49 1.84
N GLN A 63 -8.44 -1.38 2.80
CA GLN A 63 -9.42 -2.39 3.16
C GLN A 63 -10.68 -1.70 3.68
N TRP A 64 -11.87 -2.06 3.13
CA TRP A 64 -13.14 -1.49 3.54
C TRP A 64 -14.25 -2.55 3.51
N GLY A 65 -14.89 -2.80 4.65
CA GLY A 65 -15.96 -3.80 4.76
C GLY A 65 -15.97 -4.46 6.13
N GLY A 66 -16.58 -5.64 6.21
CA GLY A 66 -16.56 -6.44 7.43
C GLY A 66 -17.47 -5.96 8.56
N TYR A 67 -18.31 -4.96 8.35
CA TYR A 67 -19.35 -4.56 9.32
C TYR A 67 -20.45 -5.61 9.48
N ASP A 68 -20.55 -6.56 8.55
CA ASP A 68 -21.48 -7.69 8.54
C ASP A 68 -21.24 -8.66 9.70
N ILE A 69 -20.00 -8.79 10.16
CA ILE A 69 -19.63 -9.68 11.26
C ILE A 69 -20.50 -9.40 12.48
N LEU A 70 -20.60 -8.14 12.84
CA LEU A 70 -21.36 -7.76 14.02
C LEU A 70 -22.84 -8.10 13.89
N GLN A 71 -23.43 -7.82 12.71
CA GLN A 71 -24.80 -8.17 12.43
C GLN A 71 -25.01 -9.69 12.45
N ALA A 72 -24.11 -10.47 11.87
CA ALA A 72 -24.19 -11.93 11.87
C ALA A 72 -24.13 -12.53 13.28
N TRP A 73 -23.37 -11.93 14.21
CA TRP A 73 -23.18 -12.47 15.54
C TRP A 73 -24.09 -11.85 16.60
N THR A 74 -24.57 -10.64 16.42
CA THR A 74 -25.42 -9.94 17.38
C THR A 74 -26.87 -9.79 16.94
N GLY A 75 -27.15 -10.00 15.65
CA GLY A 75 -28.49 -9.81 15.06
C GLY A 75 -28.89 -8.33 14.91
N SER A 76 -28.03 -7.41 15.28
CA SER A 76 -28.33 -5.95 15.23
C SER A 76 -27.66 -5.29 14.03
N PRO A 77 -28.32 -4.32 13.37
CA PRO A 77 -27.64 -3.45 12.42
C PRO A 77 -26.44 -2.78 13.07
N THR A 78 -25.30 -2.81 12.40
CA THR A 78 -24.06 -2.31 12.96
C THR A 78 -23.98 -0.80 12.84
N LEU A 79 -24.34 -0.27 11.67
CA LEU A 79 -24.19 1.15 11.31
C LEU A 79 -25.57 1.78 11.08
N SER A 80 -25.76 2.96 11.63
CA SER A 80 -26.89 3.83 11.32
C SER A 80 -26.74 4.48 9.94
N ASP A 81 -27.79 5.09 9.42
CA ASP A 81 -27.71 5.88 8.19
C ASP A 81 -26.80 7.12 8.36
N ALA A 82 -26.64 7.66 9.58
CA ALA A 82 -25.73 8.74 9.87
C ALA A 82 -24.26 8.27 9.73
N ASP A 83 -23.94 7.10 10.25
CA ASP A 83 -22.60 6.49 10.13
C ASP A 83 -22.25 6.24 8.67
N TRP A 84 -23.16 5.64 7.91
CA TRP A 84 -22.98 5.43 6.48
C TRP A 84 -22.72 6.75 5.74
N ASN A 85 -23.49 7.81 6.03
CA ASN A 85 -23.28 9.11 5.42
C ASN A 85 -21.90 9.68 5.75
N THR A 86 -21.46 9.55 6.99
CA THR A 86 -20.12 9.99 7.43
C THR A 86 -19.02 9.20 6.72
N LEU A 87 -19.14 7.86 6.64
CA LEU A 87 -18.19 7.02 5.92
C LEU A 87 -18.12 7.40 4.45
N PHE A 88 -19.27 7.52 3.77
CA PHE A 88 -19.31 7.89 2.36
C PHE A 88 -18.72 9.28 2.10
N GLN A 89 -18.93 10.24 2.99
CA GLN A 89 -18.32 11.56 2.87
C GLN A 89 -16.78 11.46 2.96
N ARG A 90 -16.24 10.68 3.89
CA ARG A 90 -14.81 10.51 4.09
C ARG A 90 -14.18 9.77 2.90
N VAL A 91 -14.82 8.71 2.40
CA VAL A 91 -14.35 7.98 1.22
C VAL A 91 -14.43 8.84 -0.05
N ARG A 92 -15.48 9.67 -0.23
CA ARG A 92 -15.55 10.66 -1.32
C ARG A 92 -14.42 11.67 -1.26
N PHE A 93 -14.03 12.12 -0.06
CA PHE A 93 -12.87 12.98 0.05
C PHE A 93 -11.59 12.25 -0.35
N MET A 94 -11.37 11.05 0.16
CA MET A 94 -10.20 10.22 -0.14
C MET A 94 -10.12 9.86 -1.64
N ARG A 95 -11.26 9.65 -2.32
CA ARG A 95 -11.38 9.22 -3.74
C ARG A 95 -10.46 8.04 -4.07
N PRO A 96 -10.47 6.95 -3.29
CA PRO A 96 -9.59 5.83 -3.55
C PRO A 96 -9.94 5.23 -4.92
N PRO A 97 -8.99 5.06 -5.85
CA PRO A 97 -9.27 4.41 -7.12
C PRO A 97 -9.57 2.91 -6.97
N LEU A 98 -9.11 2.32 -5.86
CA LEU A 98 -9.26 0.91 -5.54
C LEU A 98 -9.54 0.74 -4.05
N VAL A 99 -10.42 -0.19 -3.69
CA VAL A 99 -10.62 -0.68 -2.32
C VAL A 99 -10.59 -2.20 -2.31
N ARG A 100 -10.21 -2.79 -1.18
CA ARG A 100 -10.31 -4.23 -0.94
C ARG A 100 -11.49 -4.50 0.00
N VAL A 101 -12.33 -5.45 -0.37
CA VAL A 101 -13.50 -5.85 0.43
C VAL A 101 -13.43 -7.35 0.64
N MET A 102 -13.47 -7.79 1.89
CA MET A 102 -13.40 -9.21 2.22
C MET A 102 -14.75 -9.72 2.70
N VAL A 103 -15.07 -10.92 2.25
CA VAL A 103 -16.32 -11.64 2.57
C VAL A 103 -16.00 -13.03 3.12
N THR A 104 -17.01 -13.67 3.68
CA THR A 104 -16.99 -15.10 3.99
C THR A 104 -18.41 -15.66 3.91
N ALA A 105 -18.52 -16.93 3.60
CA ALA A 105 -19.79 -17.61 3.43
C ALA A 105 -20.76 -17.34 4.57
N GLY A 106 -20.33 -17.51 5.82
CA GLY A 106 -21.16 -17.35 7.00
C GLY A 106 -21.67 -15.93 7.25
N TRP A 107 -20.98 -14.90 6.77
CA TRP A 107 -21.41 -13.50 6.95
C TRP A 107 -22.23 -12.97 5.78
N ASN A 108 -21.94 -13.44 4.57
CA ASN A 108 -22.39 -12.78 3.36
C ASN A 108 -23.35 -13.58 2.50
N TYR A 109 -23.25 -14.92 2.42
CA TYR A 109 -24.04 -15.65 1.44
C TYR A 109 -24.48 -17.07 1.86
N THR A 110 -24.38 -17.44 3.14
CA THR A 110 -24.97 -18.68 3.65
C THR A 110 -25.73 -18.48 4.97
N VAL A 111 -26.84 -19.19 5.12
CA VAL A 111 -27.63 -19.29 6.35
C VAL A 111 -27.79 -20.76 6.70
N ASN A 112 -27.28 -21.17 7.86
CA ASN A 112 -27.30 -22.59 8.28
C ASN A 112 -26.73 -23.55 7.23
N GLY A 113 -25.67 -23.13 6.54
CA GLY A 113 -25.00 -23.88 5.47
C GLY A 113 -25.68 -23.84 4.10
N ASN A 114 -26.86 -23.24 3.98
CA ASN A 114 -27.58 -23.08 2.72
C ASN A 114 -27.22 -21.74 2.07
N TYR A 115 -27.07 -21.74 0.75
CA TYR A 115 -26.82 -20.54 -0.01
C TYR A 115 -27.97 -19.52 0.12
N ASP A 116 -27.63 -18.31 0.53
CA ASP A 116 -28.56 -17.17 0.65
C ASP A 116 -27.78 -15.84 0.52
N PRO A 117 -27.65 -15.29 -0.70
CA PRO A 117 -26.91 -14.05 -0.93
C PRO A 117 -27.63 -12.81 -0.40
N SER A 118 -28.91 -12.90 0.02
CA SER A 118 -29.65 -11.77 0.57
C SER A 118 -29.05 -11.22 1.87
N LYS A 119 -28.22 -12.02 2.58
CA LYS A 119 -27.44 -11.55 3.75
C LYS A 119 -26.55 -10.36 3.43
N SER A 120 -26.08 -10.24 2.19
CA SER A 120 -25.20 -9.15 1.76
C SER A 120 -25.92 -7.82 1.52
N GLU A 121 -27.26 -7.78 1.50
CA GLU A 121 -28.03 -6.57 1.13
C GLU A 121 -27.80 -5.41 2.10
N HIS A 122 -27.48 -5.67 3.36
CA HIS A 122 -27.41 -4.64 4.40
C HIS A 122 -26.07 -3.90 4.47
N VAL A 123 -24.97 -4.53 4.10
CA VAL A 123 -23.62 -3.96 4.22
C VAL A 123 -22.86 -4.04 2.90
N LEU A 124 -22.55 -5.25 2.41
CA LEU A 124 -21.73 -5.40 1.21
C LEU A 124 -22.36 -4.71 0.00
N VAL A 125 -23.66 -4.88 -0.23
CA VAL A 125 -24.37 -4.23 -1.33
C VAL A 125 -24.31 -2.71 -1.22
N LYS A 126 -24.47 -2.13 -0.03
CA LYS A 126 -24.30 -0.68 0.17
C LYS A 126 -22.90 -0.19 -0.22
N ILE A 127 -21.86 -0.94 0.12
CA ILE A 127 -20.47 -0.61 -0.25
C ILE A 127 -20.28 -0.72 -1.76
N LEU A 128 -20.76 -1.81 -2.37
CA LEU A 128 -20.60 -2.03 -3.81
C LEU A 128 -21.42 -1.01 -4.65
N ASP A 129 -22.64 -0.66 -4.22
CA ASP A 129 -23.44 0.38 -4.84
C ASP A 129 -22.72 1.72 -4.81
N PHE A 130 -22.14 2.07 -3.67
CA PHE A 130 -21.33 3.27 -3.52
C PHE A 130 -20.10 3.23 -4.42
N CYS A 131 -19.34 2.15 -4.40
CA CYS A 131 -18.16 1.99 -5.25
C CYS A 131 -18.50 2.10 -6.74
N GLN A 132 -19.61 1.48 -7.17
CA GLN A 132 -20.08 1.55 -8.54
C GLN A 132 -20.49 2.98 -8.93
N ALA A 133 -21.19 3.68 -8.07
CA ALA A 133 -21.63 5.06 -8.31
C ALA A 133 -20.45 6.06 -8.36
N GLU A 134 -19.44 5.87 -7.50
CA GLU A 134 -18.26 6.75 -7.44
C GLU A 134 -17.13 6.32 -8.41
N GLY A 135 -17.28 5.22 -9.14
CA GLY A 135 -16.26 4.72 -10.07
C GLY A 135 -15.03 4.11 -9.38
N ILE A 136 -15.19 3.62 -8.16
CA ILE A 136 -14.14 2.97 -7.37
C ILE A 136 -14.05 1.50 -7.78
N SER A 137 -12.86 1.03 -8.14
CA SER A 137 -12.62 -0.39 -8.40
C SER A 137 -12.58 -1.18 -7.08
N VAL A 138 -13.06 -2.42 -7.12
CA VAL A 138 -13.08 -3.31 -5.95
C VAL A 138 -12.24 -4.55 -6.22
N MET A 139 -11.35 -4.85 -5.30
CA MET A 139 -10.76 -6.17 -5.11
C MET A 139 -11.63 -6.88 -4.06
N LEU A 140 -12.49 -7.78 -4.51
CA LEU A 140 -13.29 -8.61 -3.62
C LEU A 140 -12.48 -9.86 -3.24
N GLY A 141 -12.55 -10.30 -2.00
CA GLY A 141 -11.81 -11.47 -1.55
C GLY A 141 -12.57 -12.29 -0.53
N GLU A 142 -12.25 -13.57 -0.47
CA GLU A 142 -12.68 -14.51 0.55
C GLU A 142 -11.63 -14.64 1.66
N TRP A 143 -12.08 -14.64 2.91
CA TRP A 143 -11.22 -15.04 4.02
C TRP A 143 -10.80 -16.51 3.90
N GLY A 144 -11.61 -17.32 3.22
CA GLY A 144 -11.49 -18.75 3.08
C GLY A 144 -12.54 -19.51 3.88
N HIS A 145 -12.48 -20.84 3.81
CA HIS A 145 -13.37 -21.71 4.57
C HIS A 145 -12.72 -22.21 5.87
N GLN A 146 -13.51 -22.75 6.79
CA GLN A 146 -13.00 -23.43 7.97
C GLN A 146 -12.61 -24.88 7.63
N GLY A 147 -11.55 -25.38 8.24
CA GLY A 147 -11.10 -26.76 8.09
C GLY A 147 -10.07 -26.96 7.00
N GLY A 148 -8.80 -26.62 7.29
CA GLY A 148 -7.65 -26.80 6.38
C GLY A 148 -7.41 -28.23 5.90
N ASN A 149 -6.51 -28.38 4.94
CA ASN A 149 -6.02 -29.61 4.33
C ASN A 149 -6.91 -30.27 3.26
N GLN A 150 -8.10 -29.76 2.97
CA GLN A 150 -8.93 -30.20 1.83
C GLN A 150 -9.77 -29.06 1.28
N ILE A 151 -10.19 -29.18 0.03
CA ILE A 151 -11.09 -28.24 -0.63
C ILE A 151 -12.53 -28.57 -0.21
N ASP A 152 -13.21 -27.61 0.42
CA ASP A 152 -14.65 -27.71 0.67
C ASP A 152 -15.42 -27.43 -0.63
N GLN A 153 -16.00 -28.48 -1.22
CA GLN A 153 -16.70 -28.38 -2.49
C GLN A 153 -18.00 -27.56 -2.40
N ALA A 154 -18.68 -27.58 -1.25
CA ALA A 154 -19.89 -26.80 -1.06
C ALA A 154 -19.57 -25.31 -0.96
N TRP A 155 -18.51 -24.96 -0.22
CA TRP A 155 -18.02 -23.58 -0.16
C TRP A 155 -17.54 -23.08 -1.53
N LEU A 156 -16.81 -23.92 -2.30
CA LEU A 156 -16.34 -23.58 -3.64
C LEU A 156 -17.52 -23.29 -4.60
N GLU A 157 -18.58 -24.10 -4.54
CA GLU A 157 -19.81 -23.88 -5.33
C GLU A 157 -20.48 -22.58 -4.90
N ASN A 158 -20.77 -22.44 -3.61
CA ASN A 158 -21.46 -21.26 -3.07
C ASN A 158 -20.69 -19.95 -3.36
N SER A 159 -19.35 -19.97 -3.27
CA SER A 159 -18.53 -18.79 -3.61
C SER A 159 -18.64 -18.42 -5.08
N SER A 160 -18.67 -19.43 -5.96
CA SER A 160 -18.82 -19.18 -7.39
C SER A 160 -20.23 -18.68 -7.76
N GLU A 161 -21.28 -19.21 -7.10
CA GLU A 161 -22.67 -18.72 -7.24
C GLU A 161 -22.81 -17.29 -6.72
N PHE A 162 -22.15 -16.99 -5.60
CA PHE A 162 -22.18 -15.65 -5.03
C PHE A 162 -21.52 -14.64 -5.95
N LEU A 163 -20.37 -14.97 -6.53
CA LEU A 163 -19.72 -14.11 -7.50
C LEU A 163 -20.57 -13.94 -8.78
N GLU A 164 -21.22 -15.01 -9.25
CA GLU A 164 -22.18 -14.92 -10.36
C GLU A 164 -23.34 -13.98 -10.02
N TRP A 165 -23.94 -14.09 -8.84
CA TRP A 165 -25.00 -13.20 -8.38
C TRP A 165 -24.56 -11.74 -8.35
N LEU A 166 -23.37 -11.44 -7.85
CA LEU A 166 -22.83 -10.08 -7.85
C LEU A 166 -22.60 -9.53 -9.27
N LEU A 167 -22.03 -10.34 -10.17
CA LEU A 167 -21.63 -9.89 -11.50
C LEU A 167 -22.79 -9.90 -12.52
N ILE A 168 -23.75 -10.81 -12.39
CA ILE A 168 -24.83 -11.00 -13.36
C ILE A 168 -26.13 -10.46 -12.83
N THR A 169 -26.55 -10.83 -11.61
CA THR A 169 -27.84 -10.41 -11.06
C THR A 169 -27.80 -8.97 -10.56
N LYS A 170 -26.77 -8.62 -9.76
CA LYS A 170 -26.55 -7.25 -9.28
C LYS A 170 -25.85 -6.34 -10.29
N GLN A 171 -25.22 -6.91 -11.31
CA GLN A 171 -24.54 -6.20 -12.40
C GLN A 171 -23.40 -5.28 -11.95
N TYR A 172 -22.64 -5.66 -10.89
CA TYR A 172 -21.50 -4.89 -10.46
C TYR A 172 -20.32 -5.02 -11.44
N THR A 173 -19.95 -3.93 -12.08
CA THR A 173 -18.79 -3.79 -12.94
C THR A 173 -17.59 -3.21 -12.20
N CYS A 174 -17.78 -2.69 -11.00
CA CYS A 174 -16.72 -2.17 -10.13
C CYS A 174 -15.83 -3.28 -9.57
N ILE A 175 -16.33 -4.53 -9.43
CA ILE A 175 -15.55 -5.69 -8.97
C ILE A 175 -14.60 -6.09 -10.10
N ARG A 176 -13.30 -5.85 -9.93
CA ARG A 176 -12.29 -6.11 -10.96
C ARG A 176 -11.40 -7.30 -10.65
N TYR A 177 -11.15 -7.56 -9.36
CA TYR A 177 -10.28 -8.62 -8.88
C TYR A 177 -11.03 -9.47 -7.86
N PHE A 178 -10.72 -10.76 -7.84
CA PHE A 178 -11.22 -11.67 -6.84
C PHE A 178 -10.08 -12.53 -6.27
N ASN A 179 -9.92 -12.46 -4.95
CA ASN A 179 -9.04 -13.33 -4.18
C ASN A 179 -9.85 -14.46 -3.53
N MET A 180 -9.40 -15.71 -3.67
CA MET A 180 -10.15 -16.87 -3.16
C MET A 180 -9.81 -17.24 -1.73
N VAL A 181 -8.61 -16.94 -1.25
CA VAL A 181 -8.13 -17.25 0.11
C VAL A 181 -7.17 -16.18 0.58
N ASN A 182 -7.47 -15.57 1.72
CA ASN A 182 -6.55 -14.66 2.38
C ASN A 182 -5.33 -15.40 2.95
N GLU A 183 -4.14 -14.92 2.63
CA GLU A 183 -2.86 -15.39 3.16
C GLU A 183 -2.69 -16.93 3.15
N PRO A 184 -2.85 -17.58 1.99
CA PRO A 184 -2.86 -19.04 1.90
C PRO A 184 -1.56 -19.71 2.36
N ASN A 185 -0.50 -18.94 2.50
CA ASN A 185 0.80 -19.40 3.00
C ASN A 185 0.90 -19.49 4.54
N GLY A 186 -0.10 -18.97 5.26
CA GLY A 186 -0.17 -19.08 6.73
C GLY A 186 -0.81 -20.37 7.21
N ASP A 187 -0.42 -20.84 8.40
CA ASP A 187 -1.05 -21.97 9.09
C ASP A 187 -2.44 -21.63 9.64
N TRP A 188 -2.78 -20.34 9.71
CA TRP A 188 -4.11 -19.84 10.05
C TRP A 188 -5.12 -19.85 8.89
N SER A 189 -4.65 -20.05 7.65
CA SER A 189 -5.50 -20.02 6.46
C SER A 189 -6.22 -21.34 6.23
N SER A 190 -7.24 -21.33 5.37
CA SER A 190 -7.96 -22.53 4.94
C SER A 190 -7.11 -23.51 4.13
N THR A 191 -5.95 -23.09 3.65
CA THR A 191 -4.98 -23.96 2.95
C THR A 191 -3.80 -24.38 3.82
N ASN A 192 -3.73 -23.89 5.07
CA ASN A 192 -2.73 -24.28 6.07
C ASN A 192 -1.29 -24.23 5.53
N GLY A 193 -0.93 -23.17 4.80
CA GLY A 193 0.40 -23.00 4.22
C GLY A 193 0.73 -23.92 3.04
N ASN A 194 -0.22 -24.69 2.55
CA ASN A 194 0.01 -25.69 1.50
C ASN A 194 -0.21 -25.10 0.10
N TYR A 195 0.88 -24.84 -0.62
CA TYR A 195 0.86 -24.29 -1.96
C TYR A 195 0.08 -25.18 -2.97
N ASP A 196 0.28 -26.51 -2.93
CA ASP A 196 -0.38 -27.41 -3.89
C ASP A 196 -1.89 -27.48 -3.65
N LEU A 197 -2.33 -27.40 -2.40
CA LEU A 197 -3.74 -27.30 -2.07
C LEU A 197 -4.34 -25.99 -2.60
N TRP A 198 -3.68 -24.85 -2.36
CA TRP A 198 -4.10 -23.55 -2.86
C TRP A 198 -4.14 -23.52 -4.40
N LYS A 199 -3.09 -24.00 -5.07
CA LYS A 199 -3.03 -24.10 -6.54
C LYS A 199 -4.20 -24.91 -7.10
N ASN A 200 -4.48 -26.08 -6.50
CA ASN A 200 -5.59 -26.93 -6.92
C ASN A 200 -6.96 -26.24 -6.73
N LEU A 201 -7.13 -25.54 -5.60
CA LEU A 201 -8.33 -24.75 -5.33
C LEU A 201 -8.54 -23.66 -6.39
N ILE A 202 -7.50 -22.88 -6.74
CA ILE A 202 -7.59 -21.84 -7.77
C ILE A 202 -7.96 -22.43 -9.13
N GLY A 203 -7.38 -23.59 -9.50
CA GLY A 203 -7.73 -24.29 -10.74
C GLY A 203 -9.19 -24.72 -10.79
N GLN A 204 -9.71 -25.29 -9.70
CA GLN A 204 -11.12 -25.69 -9.60
C GLN A 204 -12.05 -24.47 -9.61
N PHE A 205 -11.69 -23.40 -8.90
CA PHE A 205 -12.47 -22.17 -8.90
C PHE A 205 -12.57 -21.54 -10.29
N HIS A 206 -11.43 -21.45 -11.01
CA HIS A 206 -11.44 -20.97 -12.40
C HIS A 206 -12.33 -21.83 -13.32
N ALA A 207 -12.32 -23.16 -13.14
CA ALA A 207 -13.21 -24.06 -13.89
C ALA A 207 -14.68 -23.77 -13.62
N LYS A 208 -15.07 -23.51 -12.34
CA LYS A 208 -16.44 -23.08 -11.97
C LYS A 208 -16.84 -21.76 -12.60
N LEU A 209 -15.93 -20.76 -12.58
CA LEU A 209 -16.19 -19.46 -13.22
C LEU A 209 -16.37 -19.60 -14.75
N THR A 210 -15.64 -20.54 -15.35
CA THR A 210 -15.74 -20.83 -16.79
C THR A 210 -17.07 -21.50 -17.12
N GLU A 211 -17.48 -22.49 -16.33
CA GLU A 211 -18.78 -23.15 -16.45
C GLU A 211 -19.96 -22.15 -16.35
N LYS A 212 -19.86 -21.20 -15.40
CA LYS A 212 -20.84 -20.12 -15.22
C LYS A 212 -20.74 -18.99 -16.25
N GLY A 213 -19.75 -19.01 -17.16
CA GLY A 213 -19.53 -17.99 -18.19
C GLY A 213 -19.11 -16.62 -17.67
N ILE A 214 -18.53 -16.55 -16.46
CA ILE A 214 -18.09 -15.31 -15.81
C ILE A 214 -16.56 -15.16 -15.69
N ALA A 215 -15.77 -16.16 -16.07
CA ALA A 215 -14.31 -16.12 -15.97
C ALA A 215 -13.67 -14.90 -16.68
N SER A 216 -14.28 -14.42 -17.77
CA SER A 216 -13.77 -13.24 -18.49
C SER A 216 -14.19 -11.89 -17.87
N LYS A 217 -15.10 -11.89 -16.88
CA LYS A 217 -15.63 -10.67 -16.24
C LYS A 217 -14.82 -10.25 -15.03
N ILE A 218 -13.97 -11.14 -14.50
CA ILE A 218 -13.22 -10.94 -13.27
C ILE A 218 -11.78 -11.43 -13.42
N LYS A 219 -10.82 -10.75 -12.82
CA LYS A 219 -9.45 -11.24 -12.73
C LYS A 219 -9.27 -11.97 -11.40
N ILE A 220 -8.91 -13.25 -11.43
CA ILE A 220 -8.41 -13.91 -10.21
C ILE A 220 -7.08 -13.29 -9.87
N ILE A 221 -6.91 -12.87 -8.62
CA ILE A 221 -5.68 -12.28 -8.11
C ILE A 221 -5.06 -13.20 -7.06
N GLY A 222 -3.74 -13.27 -7.03
CA GLY A 222 -2.99 -14.07 -6.09
C GLY A 222 -1.47 -13.99 -6.31
N PRO A 223 -0.68 -14.61 -5.41
CA PRO A 223 -1.08 -15.58 -4.38
C PRO A 223 -1.60 -15.01 -3.05
N ASP A 224 -1.74 -13.70 -2.88
CA ASP A 224 -2.28 -13.03 -1.68
C ASP A 224 -1.54 -13.41 -0.37
N ILE A 225 -0.24 -13.60 -0.46
CA ILE A 225 0.58 -14.13 0.64
C ILE A 225 1.05 -13.04 1.60
N ALA A 226 1.06 -13.35 2.89
CA ALA A 226 1.75 -12.55 3.90
C ALA A 226 3.27 -12.81 3.84
N ILE A 227 4.07 -11.73 3.91
CA ILE A 227 5.52 -11.81 3.81
C ILE A 227 6.16 -11.65 5.18
N TRP A 228 6.76 -12.70 5.71
CA TRP A 228 7.58 -12.70 6.94
C TRP A 228 8.95 -13.34 6.73
N ASP A 229 9.20 -13.99 5.59
CA ASP A 229 10.44 -14.66 5.24
C ASP A 229 10.77 -14.42 3.76
N ALA A 230 12.06 -14.25 3.44
CA ALA A 230 12.50 -14.00 2.07
C ALA A 230 12.22 -15.19 1.12
N ASN A 231 12.16 -16.43 1.63
CA ASN A 231 11.89 -17.61 0.82
C ASN A 231 10.46 -17.66 0.28
N LEU A 232 9.54 -16.87 0.84
CA LEU A 232 8.14 -16.80 0.39
C LEU A 232 8.00 -16.25 -1.03
N ILE A 233 9.04 -15.65 -1.59
CA ILE A 233 9.10 -15.25 -3.00
C ILE A 233 8.83 -16.43 -3.95
N SER A 234 9.13 -17.67 -3.52
CA SER A 234 8.83 -18.90 -4.25
C SER A 234 7.35 -19.06 -4.56
N TRP A 235 6.44 -18.56 -3.72
CA TRP A 235 5.01 -18.57 -3.99
C TRP A 235 4.66 -17.78 -5.25
N VAL A 236 5.20 -16.57 -5.42
CA VAL A 236 4.96 -15.74 -6.61
C VAL A 236 5.56 -16.41 -7.86
N ILE A 237 6.77 -16.96 -7.76
CA ILE A 237 7.45 -17.65 -8.86
C ILE A 237 6.64 -18.86 -9.30
N ASN A 238 6.25 -19.72 -8.36
CA ASN A 238 5.49 -20.94 -8.63
C ASN A 238 4.09 -20.61 -9.17
N THR A 239 3.43 -19.59 -8.63
CA THR A 239 2.13 -19.12 -9.14
C THR A 239 2.24 -18.71 -10.61
N ASN A 240 3.30 -18.00 -10.99
CA ASN A 240 3.52 -17.64 -12.38
C ASN A 240 3.75 -18.88 -13.28
N PHE A 241 4.48 -19.87 -12.78
CA PHE A 241 4.78 -21.09 -13.52
C PHE A 241 3.54 -21.99 -13.67
N ASP A 242 2.81 -22.21 -12.58
CA ASP A 242 1.72 -23.20 -12.53
C ASP A 242 0.37 -22.65 -12.97
N LEU A 243 0.10 -21.36 -12.70
CA LEU A 243 -1.20 -20.71 -12.86
C LEU A 243 -1.14 -19.43 -13.70
N GLY A 244 -0.06 -19.19 -14.40
CA GLY A 244 0.16 -17.96 -15.16
C GLY A 244 -0.94 -17.62 -16.16
N ASP A 245 -1.63 -18.61 -16.71
CA ASP A 245 -2.77 -18.39 -17.64
C ASP A 245 -4.08 -18.08 -16.92
N ILE A 246 -4.21 -18.46 -15.64
CA ILE A 246 -5.41 -18.27 -14.82
C ILE A 246 -5.34 -16.97 -14.02
N ILE A 247 -4.21 -16.70 -13.38
CA ILE A 247 -4.02 -15.52 -12.56
C ILE A 247 -3.99 -14.27 -13.42
N GLY A 248 -4.95 -13.38 -13.22
CA GLY A 248 -5.09 -12.14 -13.98
C GLY A 248 -4.30 -10.96 -13.41
N ALA A 249 -3.94 -11.00 -12.13
CA ALA A 249 -3.09 -10.04 -11.42
C ALA A 249 -2.39 -10.73 -10.25
N TYR A 250 -1.32 -10.10 -9.73
CA TYR A 250 -0.54 -10.61 -8.60
C TYR A 250 -0.66 -9.70 -7.40
N ASP A 251 -0.48 -10.27 -6.21
CA ASP A 251 -0.49 -9.51 -4.96
C ASP A 251 0.31 -10.17 -3.84
N ILE A 252 0.65 -9.35 -2.85
CA ILE A 252 1.26 -9.76 -1.59
C ILE A 252 0.79 -8.84 -0.46
N HIS A 253 0.98 -9.26 0.78
CA HIS A 253 0.77 -8.49 2.00
C HIS A 253 2.10 -8.24 2.71
N THR A 254 2.29 -7.03 3.23
CA THR A 254 3.51 -6.72 3.99
C THR A 254 3.21 -5.85 5.21
N TYR A 255 3.91 -6.17 6.29
CA TYR A 255 3.89 -5.41 7.54
C TYR A 255 5.33 -5.09 7.96
N PRO A 256 6.02 -4.16 7.23
CA PRO A 256 7.39 -3.81 7.55
C PRO A 256 7.51 -3.14 8.91
N THR A 257 8.74 -3.13 9.44
CA THR A 257 9.08 -2.25 10.55
C THR A 257 9.36 -0.84 10.05
N GLU A 258 9.25 0.14 10.94
CA GLU A 258 9.59 1.53 10.62
C GLU A 258 11.06 1.69 10.16
N THR A 259 11.96 0.88 10.70
CA THR A 259 13.38 0.88 10.31
C THR A 259 13.56 0.48 8.86
N GLN A 260 12.90 -0.61 8.42
CA GLN A 260 12.97 -1.09 7.03
C GLN A 260 12.46 -0.04 6.03
N VAL A 261 11.42 0.71 6.41
CA VAL A 261 10.87 1.77 5.56
C VAL A 261 11.82 2.96 5.53
N ARG A 262 12.28 3.45 6.69
CA ARG A 262 13.13 4.65 6.78
C ARG A 262 14.51 4.45 6.16
N ASP A 263 15.10 3.25 6.21
CA ASP A 263 16.40 2.96 5.58
C ASP A 263 16.28 2.54 4.10
N GLY A 264 15.07 2.21 3.62
CA GLY A 264 14.79 1.85 2.22
C GLY A 264 15.00 0.39 1.89
N SER A 265 15.34 -0.48 2.85
CA SER A 265 15.43 -1.92 2.63
C SER A 265 14.07 -2.52 2.25
N TYR A 266 12.97 -1.92 2.72
CA TYR A 266 11.61 -2.27 2.33
C TYR A 266 11.40 -2.16 0.81
N GLN A 267 11.82 -1.05 0.17
CA GLN A 267 11.71 -0.90 -1.29
C GLN A 267 12.45 -2.01 -2.05
N THR A 268 13.64 -2.36 -1.58
CA THR A 268 14.45 -3.44 -2.18
C THR A 268 13.73 -4.78 -2.08
N MET A 269 13.16 -5.09 -0.93
CA MET A 269 12.42 -6.31 -0.69
C MET A 269 11.19 -6.39 -1.60
N VAL A 270 10.29 -5.41 -1.58
CA VAL A 270 9.06 -5.45 -2.40
C VAL A 270 9.37 -5.43 -3.90
N LYS A 271 10.45 -4.78 -4.33
CA LYS A 271 10.90 -4.80 -5.72
C LYS A 271 11.33 -6.20 -6.17
N SER A 272 11.91 -7.01 -5.29
CA SER A 272 12.28 -8.40 -5.61
C SER A 272 11.03 -9.25 -5.90
N TYR A 273 9.95 -9.10 -5.12
CA TYR A 273 8.67 -9.76 -5.37
C TYR A 273 8.02 -9.27 -6.67
N LYS A 274 8.02 -7.95 -6.93
CA LYS A 274 7.50 -7.39 -8.19
C LYS A 274 8.21 -7.95 -9.41
N ASN A 275 9.54 -8.10 -9.33
CA ASN A 275 10.35 -8.65 -10.42
C ASN A 275 10.11 -10.15 -10.66
N SER A 276 9.52 -10.87 -9.72
CA SER A 276 9.18 -12.28 -9.81
C SER A 276 7.79 -12.52 -10.44
N ALA A 277 6.96 -11.48 -10.53
CA ALA A 277 5.71 -11.51 -11.26
C ALA A 277 5.90 -11.12 -12.73
N PRO A 278 5.04 -11.61 -13.66
CA PRO A 278 5.11 -11.21 -15.06
C PRO A 278 4.97 -9.70 -15.24
N PRO A 279 5.84 -9.05 -16.05
CA PRO A 279 5.77 -7.59 -16.25
C PRO A 279 4.49 -7.11 -16.95
N SER A 280 3.80 -8.02 -17.66
CA SER A 280 2.55 -7.73 -18.37
C SER A 280 1.31 -7.74 -17.46
N LYS A 281 1.45 -8.14 -16.19
CA LYS A 281 0.35 -8.20 -15.25
C LYS A 281 0.54 -7.21 -14.12
N ASP A 282 -0.58 -6.67 -13.65
CA ASP A 282 -0.61 -5.83 -12.46
C ASP A 282 -0.10 -6.63 -11.25
N MET A 283 0.64 -5.96 -10.38
CA MET A 283 0.96 -6.47 -9.05
C MET A 283 0.52 -5.42 -8.03
N LEU A 284 -0.26 -5.84 -7.06
CA LEU A 284 -0.79 -5.00 -5.98
C LEU A 284 -0.10 -5.32 -4.66
N MET A 285 0.05 -4.32 -3.83
CA MET A 285 0.25 -4.49 -2.40
C MET A 285 -1.13 -4.55 -1.77
N ALA A 286 -1.68 -5.76 -1.58
CA ALA A 286 -3.07 -5.95 -1.19
C ALA A 286 -3.35 -5.72 0.30
N GLU A 287 -2.30 -5.78 1.13
CA GLU A 287 -2.33 -5.27 2.50
C GLU A 287 -0.99 -4.60 2.86
N LEU A 288 -1.08 -3.41 3.43
CA LEU A 288 0.06 -2.69 3.99
C LEU A 288 -0.30 -2.10 5.34
N GLY A 289 0.48 -2.45 6.34
CA GLY A 289 0.48 -1.86 7.68
C GLY A 289 1.88 -1.92 8.28
N PHE A 290 2.06 -1.49 9.53
CA PHE A 290 3.34 -1.62 10.23
C PHE A 290 3.20 -2.55 11.42
N LYS A 291 4.16 -3.47 11.58
CA LYS A 291 4.37 -4.23 12.82
C LYS A 291 5.72 -3.85 13.41
N TYR A 292 5.72 -3.55 14.69
CA TYR A 292 6.91 -3.14 15.41
C TYR A 292 7.56 -4.34 16.10
N GLU A 293 8.88 -4.44 15.98
CA GLU A 293 9.63 -5.47 16.69
C GLU A 293 9.34 -5.37 18.20
N PRO A 294 8.85 -6.44 18.86
CA PRO A 294 8.45 -6.38 20.28
C PRO A 294 9.55 -5.90 21.22
N SER A 295 10.82 -6.14 20.86
CA SER A 295 11.99 -5.72 21.64
C SER A 295 12.43 -4.27 21.36
N SER A 296 11.91 -3.62 20.31
CA SER A 296 12.22 -2.23 20.02
C SER A 296 11.50 -1.27 20.99
N ASP A 297 11.98 -0.04 21.08
CA ASP A 297 11.34 1.00 21.90
C ASP A 297 9.90 1.26 21.46
N LEU A 298 9.64 1.30 20.14
CA LEU A 298 8.29 1.46 19.60
C LEU A 298 7.43 0.22 19.86
N GLY A 299 7.97 -0.99 19.69
CA GLY A 299 7.23 -2.22 20.01
C GLY A 299 6.78 -2.27 21.48
N GLN A 300 7.67 -1.91 22.39
CA GLN A 300 7.35 -1.83 23.82
C GLN A 300 6.33 -0.72 24.12
N GLN A 301 6.39 0.43 23.42
CA GLN A 301 5.40 1.50 23.56
C GLN A 301 4.04 1.04 23.02
N ASN A 302 4.00 0.38 21.87
CA ASN A 302 2.75 -0.16 21.32
C ASN A 302 2.09 -1.12 22.31
N THR A 303 2.85 -2.08 22.83
CA THR A 303 2.37 -3.04 23.84
C THR A 303 1.81 -2.34 25.08
N ARG A 304 2.51 -1.33 25.61
CA ARG A 304 2.01 -0.56 26.76
C ARG A 304 0.69 0.16 26.46
N ARG A 305 0.55 0.76 25.27
CA ARG A 305 -0.69 1.45 24.87
C ARG A 305 -1.85 0.47 24.69
N ILE A 306 -1.61 -0.73 24.11
CA ILE A 306 -2.61 -1.79 24.00
C ILE A 306 -3.10 -2.18 25.40
N LEU A 307 -2.20 -2.42 26.37
CA LEU A 307 -2.58 -2.78 27.72
C LEU A 307 -3.33 -1.68 28.49
N GLN A 308 -3.20 -0.42 28.06
CA GLN A 308 -3.90 0.72 28.67
C GLN A 308 -5.29 0.97 28.04
N ASP A 309 -5.53 0.48 26.84
CA ASP A 309 -6.82 0.60 26.16
C ASP A 309 -7.67 -0.65 26.42
N PRO A 310 -8.79 -0.53 27.15
CA PRO A 310 -9.62 -1.68 27.48
C PRO A 310 -10.24 -2.37 26.26
N PHE A 311 -10.32 -1.67 25.13
CA PHE A 311 -10.94 -2.14 23.90
C PHE A 311 -9.94 -2.58 22.83
N ALA A 312 -8.64 -2.29 22.97
CA ALA A 312 -7.65 -2.72 22.00
C ALA A 312 -7.40 -4.23 22.08
N SER A 313 -7.33 -4.89 20.93
CA SER A 313 -6.84 -6.27 20.81
C SER A 313 -5.31 -6.30 20.80
N ASP A 314 -4.73 -7.46 21.06
CA ASP A 314 -3.27 -7.66 21.05
C ASP A 314 -2.64 -7.40 19.65
N ASP A 315 -3.42 -7.52 18.58
CA ASP A 315 -3.04 -7.25 17.21
C ASP A 315 -3.37 -5.79 16.80
N SER A 316 -3.24 -4.83 17.70
CA SER A 316 -3.48 -3.41 17.43
C SER A 316 -2.20 -2.64 17.14
N ASN A 317 -2.28 -1.64 16.27
CA ASN A 317 -1.25 -0.63 16.06
C ASN A 317 -1.71 0.71 16.65
N MET A 318 -1.31 0.98 17.90
CA MET A 318 -1.69 2.18 18.61
C MET A 318 -1.01 3.46 18.11
N PHE A 319 -0.07 3.35 17.18
CA PHE A 319 0.56 4.51 16.55
C PHE A 319 -0.27 5.09 15.39
N THR A 320 -1.38 4.46 15.02
CA THR A 320 -2.36 5.07 14.11
C THR A 320 -2.89 6.43 14.61
N TYR A 321 -2.77 6.69 15.91
CA TYR A 321 -3.11 7.97 16.53
C TYR A 321 -2.00 9.03 16.43
N ASP A 322 -0.78 8.64 16.08
CA ASP A 322 0.40 9.52 16.09
C ASP A 322 0.70 10.08 14.69
N ALA A 323 1.10 11.35 14.65
CA ALA A 323 1.37 12.05 13.39
C ALA A 323 2.56 11.45 12.60
N PHE A 324 3.58 10.89 13.26
CA PHE A 324 4.72 10.29 12.58
C PHE A 324 4.31 9.06 11.76
N TYR A 325 3.27 8.34 12.18
CA TYR A 325 2.76 7.16 11.48
C TYR A 325 2.32 7.51 10.06
N GLY A 326 1.72 8.69 9.87
CA GLY A 326 1.35 9.19 8.55
C GLY A 326 2.55 9.43 7.63
N ILE A 327 3.70 9.84 8.19
CA ILE A 327 4.95 10.01 7.41
C ILE A 327 5.49 8.65 6.96
N ASP A 328 5.57 7.68 7.88
CA ASP A 328 6.08 6.35 7.58
C ASP A 328 5.18 5.61 6.59
N MET A 329 3.84 5.75 6.70
CA MET A 329 2.89 5.18 5.74
C MET A 329 3.03 5.82 4.35
N ALA A 330 3.16 7.15 4.25
CA ALA A 330 3.39 7.83 2.99
C ALA A 330 4.73 7.37 2.34
N ASP A 331 5.76 7.17 3.14
CA ASP A 331 7.05 6.65 2.70
C ASP A 331 6.90 5.21 2.15
N ALA A 332 6.20 4.33 2.86
CA ALA A 332 5.97 2.96 2.41
C ALA A 332 5.14 2.90 1.11
N ILE A 333 4.09 3.73 0.98
CA ILE A 333 3.30 3.85 -0.26
C ILE A 333 4.19 4.29 -1.43
N ILE A 334 5.01 5.32 -1.24
CA ILE A 334 5.95 5.83 -2.27
C ILE A 334 6.93 4.71 -2.67
N GLN A 335 7.47 3.95 -1.72
CA GLN A 335 8.39 2.84 -2.00
C GLN A 335 7.73 1.74 -2.83
N ASN A 336 6.46 1.39 -2.57
CA ASN A 336 5.69 0.46 -3.41
C ASN A 336 5.51 0.99 -4.84
N MET A 337 5.14 2.26 -5.00
CA MET A 337 4.99 2.89 -6.31
C MET A 337 6.32 2.89 -7.08
N LEU A 338 7.44 3.21 -6.43
CA LEU A 338 8.79 3.18 -7.01
C LEU A 338 9.28 1.75 -7.31
N ALA A 339 8.81 0.76 -6.59
CA ALA A 339 9.07 -0.65 -6.88
C ALA A 339 8.26 -1.18 -8.08
N GLY A 340 7.27 -0.42 -8.58
CA GLY A 340 6.46 -0.75 -9.75
C GLY A 340 5.15 -1.47 -9.44
N TYR A 341 4.66 -1.38 -8.20
CA TYR A 341 3.32 -1.87 -7.87
C TYR A 341 2.26 -1.01 -8.53
N ALA A 342 1.21 -1.65 -9.04
CA ALA A 342 0.10 -0.98 -9.70
C ALA A 342 -0.90 -0.36 -8.71
N GLY A 343 -0.78 -0.65 -7.43
CA GLY A 343 -1.60 -0.08 -6.37
C GLY A 343 -1.20 -0.62 -5.01
N CYS A 344 -1.66 0.09 -3.97
CA CYS A 344 -1.41 -0.25 -2.57
C CYS A 344 -2.69 -0.10 -1.76
N LEU A 345 -3.06 -1.13 -1.01
CA LEU A 345 -4.24 -1.18 -0.15
C LEU A 345 -3.80 -1.23 1.31
N LEU A 346 -4.27 -0.28 2.09
CA LEU A 346 -3.85 -0.11 3.48
C LEU A 346 -4.73 -0.93 4.42
N TRP A 347 -4.16 -1.54 5.40
CA TRP A 347 -4.86 -2.13 6.52
C TRP A 347 -4.94 -1.12 7.67
N ASN A 348 -6.13 -0.58 8.03
CA ASN A 348 -7.40 -0.64 7.32
C ASN A 348 -8.11 0.72 7.35
N LEU A 349 -9.36 0.81 6.81
CA LEU A 349 -10.10 2.07 6.75
C LEU A 349 -10.65 2.50 8.12
N ASP A 350 -11.23 1.55 8.89
CA ASP A 350 -12.07 1.81 10.07
C ASP A 350 -11.90 0.69 11.09
N ASP A 351 -11.67 1.03 12.35
CA ASP A 351 -11.54 0.04 13.43
C ASP A 351 -12.85 -0.73 13.69
N ALA A 352 -14.01 -0.15 13.36
CA ALA A 352 -15.30 -0.81 13.48
C ALA A 352 -15.48 -2.02 12.55
N MET A 353 -14.64 -2.11 11.51
CA MET A 353 -14.55 -3.30 10.67
C MET A 353 -13.98 -4.46 11.50
N TYR A 354 -14.57 -5.65 11.34
CA TYR A 354 -14.10 -6.87 12.03
C TYR A 354 -13.97 -6.72 13.55
N ASN A 355 -14.82 -5.91 14.16
CA ASN A 355 -14.71 -5.47 15.54
C ASN A 355 -14.89 -6.56 16.61
N ILE A 356 -15.10 -7.81 16.25
CA ILE A 356 -15.16 -8.95 17.16
C ILE A 356 -14.05 -9.97 16.89
N ASP A 357 -13.23 -9.72 15.93
CA ASP A 357 -12.13 -10.62 15.54
C ASP A 357 -10.86 -10.42 16.40
N GLY A 358 -10.95 -9.67 17.46
CA GLY A 358 -9.83 -9.33 18.33
C GLY A 358 -9.70 -10.12 19.63
N GLY A 359 -10.45 -11.22 19.78
CA GLY A 359 -10.40 -12.05 21.00
C GLY A 359 -11.47 -11.76 22.03
N GLY A 360 -12.55 -11.07 21.66
CA GLY A 360 -13.72 -10.82 22.50
C GLY A 360 -14.72 -9.89 21.85
N SER A 361 -15.98 -9.91 22.31
CA SER A 361 -17.07 -9.08 21.78
C SER A 361 -16.83 -7.57 21.89
N ASP A 362 -15.85 -7.18 22.69
CA ASP A 362 -15.55 -5.79 23.06
C ASP A 362 -14.15 -5.36 22.60
N LYS A 363 -13.46 -6.18 21.77
CA LYS A 363 -12.10 -5.90 21.33
C LYS A 363 -12.06 -5.41 19.90
N LEU A 364 -11.27 -4.36 19.67
CA LEU A 364 -11.03 -3.75 18.37
C LEU A 364 -9.61 -4.01 17.92
N LYS A 365 -9.43 -4.28 16.64
CA LYS A 365 -8.13 -4.16 15.99
C LYS A 365 -7.92 -2.70 15.60
N ARG A 366 -7.15 -1.95 16.39
CA ARG A 366 -6.88 -0.52 16.20
C ARG A 366 -5.87 -0.29 15.07
N TRP A 367 -6.36 -0.21 13.82
CA TRP A 367 -5.54 0.00 12.63
C TRP A 367 -6.08 1.12 11.71
N GLY A 368 -7.34 1.53 11.92
CA GLY A 368 -8.09 2.39 11.01
C GLY A 368 -7.73 3.87 11.06
N PHE A 369 -8.32 4.61 10.15
CA PHE A 369 -8.30 6.07 10.17
C PHE A 369 -9.24 6.67 11.22
N TRP A 370 -10.16 5.88 11.76
CA TRP A 370 -11.16 6.21 12.79
C TRP A 370 -11.81 4.93 13.33
N ASN A 371 -12.69 5.09 14.29
CA ASN A 371 -13.66 4.08 14.71
C ASN A 371 -15.06 4.68 14.63
N ILE A 372 -15.83 4.37 13.57
CA ILE A 372 -17.16 4.98 13.36
C ILE A 372 -18.20 4.59 14.42
N LEU A 373 -17.93 3.58 15.24
CA LEU A 373 -18.79 3.13 16.33
C LEU A 373 -18.26 3.58 17.72
N GLY A 374 -17.44 4.60 17.77
CA GLY A 374 -16.84 5.10 19.00
C GLY A 374 -17.88 5.46 20.05
N SER A 375 -18.90 6.21 19.66
CA SER A 375 -19.99 6.64 20.57
C SER A 375 -20.93 5.50 20.94
N GLU A 376 -21.35 4.67 19.98
CA GLU A 376 -22.42 3.70 20.19
C GLU A 376 -21.99 2.47 20.99
N LYS A 377 -20.70 2.09 20.89
CA LYS A 377 -20.23 0.83 21.45
C LYS A 377 -19.11 0.93 22.46
N PHE A 378 -18.31 1.99 22.37
CA PHE A 378 -17.06 2.05 23.11
C PHE A 378 -16.97 3.23 24.09
N ASP A 379 -18.07 3.98 24.23
CA ASP A 379 -18.13 5.20 25.06
C ASP A 379 -16.92 6.14 24.81
N SER A 380 -16.52 6.24 23.52
CA SER A 380 -15.31 6.92 23.06
C SER A 380 -15.59 7.71 21.80
N PRO A 381 -16.43 8.78 21.88
CA PRO A 381 -16.81 9.58 20.70
C PRO A 381 -15.62 10.24 20.00
N GLU A 382 -14.52 10.48 20.71
CA GLU A 382 -13.28 11.00 20.14
C GLU A 382 -12.62 10.04 19.15
N ASP A 383 -12.87 8.74 19.27
CA ASP A 383 -12.35 7.73 18.33
C ASP A 383 -12.98 7.82 16.94
N GLU A 384 -14.14 8.47 16.81
CA GLU A 384 -14.76 8.75 15.52
C GLU A 384 -14.04 9.85 14.74
N ASN A 385 -13.19 10.63 15.39
CA ASN A 385 -12.41 11.66 14.73
C ASN A 385 -11.41 11.06 13.74
N ILE A 386 -11.15 11.80 12.66
CA ILE A 386 -10.14 11.44 11.67
C ILE A 386 -8.76 11.49 12.33
N ARG A 387 -8.03 10.36 12.28
CA ARG A 387 -6.66 10.26 12.79
C ARG A 387 -5.67 10.91 11.82
N PRO A 388 -4.53 11.41 12.31
CA PRO A 388 -3.58 12.20 11.51
C PRO A 388 -3.11 11.53 10.23
N TRP A 389 -2.91 10.22 10.21
CA TRP A 389 -2.38 9.51 9.06
C TRP A 389 -3.34 9.40 7.87
N PHE A 390 -4.63 9.70 8.07
CA PHE A 390 -5.59 9.88 6.97
C PHE A 390 -5.19 11.03 6.04
N TYR A 391 -4.59 12.10 6.59
CA TYR A 391 -4.23 13.28 5.81
C TYR A 391 -3.30 12.95 4.62
N PRO A 392 -2.06 12.44 4.80
CA PRO A 392 -1.19 12.13 3.68
C PRO A 392 -1.73 10.98 2.82
N THR A 393 -2.36 9.98 3.43
CA THR A 393 -2.90 8.83 2.72
C THR A 393 -4.04 9.19 1.78
N SER A 394 -4.98 10.01 2.22
CA SER A 394 -6.10 10.47 1.39
C SER A 394 -5.62 11.27 0.17
N LEU A 395 -4.56 12.07 0.33
CA LEU A 395 -3.93 12.78 -0.77
C LEU A 395 -3.26 11.85 -1.78
N MET A 396 -2.58 10.78 -1.30
CA MET A 396 -1.96 9.76 -2.15
C MET A 396 -2.99 8.91 -2.91
N CYS A 397 -4.19 8.74 -2.37
CA CYS A 397 -5.30 8.12 -3.09
C CYS A 397 -5.91 9.07 -4.12
N ARG A 398 -6.26 10.27 -3.69
CA ARG A 398 -7.01 11.26 -4.47
C ARG A 398 -6.26 11.74 -5.71
N TYR A 399 -4.96 12.03 -5.56
CA TYR A 399 -4.16 12.69 -6.58
C TYR A 399 -3.24 11.76 -7.40
N PHE A 400 -3.41 10.45 -7.24
CA PHE A 400 -2.89 9.43 -8.14
C PHE A 400 -4.04 8.55 -8.66
N PRO A 401 -4.98 9.13 -9.45
CA PRO A 401 -6.16 8.42 -9.92
C PRO A 401 -5.79 7.29 -10.88
N GLN A 402 -6.71 6.34 -11.07
CA GLN A 402 -6.53 5.24 -12.01
C GLN A 402 -6.10 5.73 -13.40
N GLY A 403 -5.13 5.03 -14.02
CA GLY A 403 -4.56 5.36 -15.32
C GLY A 403 -3.43 6.39 -15.26
N THR A 404 -3.02 6.84 -14.07
CA THR A 404 -1.83 7.69 -13.90
C THR A 404 -0.58 6.93 -14.33
N LYS A 405 0.30 7.57 -15.10
CA LYS A 405 1.67 7.09 -15.37
C LYS A 405 2.55 7.47 -14.19
N ILE A 406 3.25 6.51 -13.61
CA ILE A 406 4.20 6.75 -12.53
C ILE A 406 5.60 6.84 -13.10
N PHE A 407 6.32 7.91 -12.74
CA PHE A 407 7.66 8.21 -13.21
C PHE A 407 8.73 7.87 -12.17
N ASP A 408 9.89 7.52 -12.67
CA ASP A 408 11.11 7.44 -11.89
C ASP A 408 11.55 8.84 -11.42
N VAL A 409 12.17 8.91 -10.24
CA VAL A 409 12.67 10.15 -9.65
C VAL A 409 14.11 9.95 -9.19
N ALA A 410 15.03 10.73 -9.75
CA ALA A 410 16.39 10.78 -9.22
C ALA A 410 16.42 11.67 -7.96
N LEU A 411 16.90 11.10 -6.88
CA LEU A 411 16.97 11.75 -5.57
C LEU A 411 18.39 12.22 -5.27
N PRO A 412 18.56 13.35 -4.57
CA PRO A 412 19.84 13.70 -3.95
C PRO A 412 20.16 12.73 -2.81
N GLU A 413 21.44 12.58 -2.48
CA GLU A 413 21.86 11.75 -1.34
C GLU A 413 21.46 12.39 0.00
N LYS A 414 20.18 12.25 0.35
CA LYS A 414 19.56 12.74 1.59
C LYS A 414 18.87 11.58 2.29
N LYS A 415 19.31 11.25 3.48
CA LYS A 415 18.73 10.15 4.27
C LYS A 415 17.24 10.38 4.53
N GLY A 416 16.40 9.38 4.28
CA GLY A 416 14.96 9.43 4.52
C GLY A 416 14.17 10.30 3.53
N LEU A 417 14.82 10.84 2.49
CA LEU A 417 14.13 11.58 1.44
C LEU A 417 13.71 10.65 0.31
N ARG A 418 12.42 10.64 -0.04
CA ARG A 418 11.87 9.94 -1.20
C ARG A 418 10.83 10.79 -1.90
N ALA A 419 10.62 10.50 -3.18
CA ALA A 419 9.61 11.17 -3.97
C ALA A 419 9.10 10.25 -5.08
N VAL A 420 7.86 10.49 -5.48
CA VAL A 420 7.22 9.87 -6.64
C VAL A 420 6.49 10.93 -7.44
N ALA A 421 6.43 10.77 -8.74
CA ALA A 421 5.68 11.65 -9.62
C ALA A 421 4.71 10.85 -10.48
N GLY A 422 3.54 11.44 -10.75
CA GLY A 422 2.53 10.87 -11.63
C GLY A 422 2.02 11.89 -12.65
N GLU A 423 1.62 11.39 -13.83
CA GLU A 423 0.99 12.21 -14.88
C GLU A 423 -0.28 11.52 -15.38
N LYS A 424 -1.32 12.30 -15.55
CA LYS A 424 -2.54 11.89 -16.23
C LYS A 424 -3.11 13.06 -17.03
N ASN A 425 -3.28 12.87 -18.34
CA ASN A 425 -3.86 13.87 -19.25
C ASN A 425 -3.17 15.25 -19.21
N GLY A 426 -1.83 15.26 -19.06
CA GLY A 426 -1.04 16.49 -18.98
C GLY A 426 -1.04 17.17 -17.61
N LYS A 427 -1.74 16.61 -16.62
CA LYS A 427 -1.72 17.06 -15.22
C LYS A 427 -0.78 16.18 -14.39
N TYR A 428 -0.14 16.76 -13.39
CA TYR A 428 0.91 16.11 -12.61
C TYR A 428 0.61 16.14 -11.11
N THR A 429 1.09 15.11 -10.43
CA THR A 429 1.23 15.09 -8.98
C THR A 429 2.66 14.69 -8.63
N ILE A 430 3.28 15.42 -7.70
CA ILE A 430 4.60 15.10 -7.14
C ILE A 430 4.42 15.01 -5.64
N ALA A 431 4.68 13.83 -5.08
CA ALA A 431 4.67 13.59 -3.64
C ALA A 431 6.11 13.39 -3.14
N ILE A 432 6.45 14.04 -2.05
CA ILE A 432 7.78 14.01 -1.43
C ILE A 432 7.61 13.72 0.05
N VAL A 433 8.38 12.76 0.56
CA VAL A 433 8.43 12.44 1.98
C VAL A 433 9.86 12.62 2.51
N ASN A 434 9.97 13.15 3.72
CA ASN A 434 11.19 13.20 4.50
C ASN A 434 10.94 12.54 5.86
N SER A 435 11.31 11.28 5.97
CA SER A 435 11.20 10.52 7.22
C SER A 435 12.36 10.77 8.19
N ASN A 436 13.33 11.64 7.84
CA ASN A 436 14.39 12.09 8.74
C ASN A 436 13.95 13.30 9.56
N PHE A 437 14.59 13.56 10.67
CA PHE A 437 14.37 14.75 11.49
C PHE A 437 15.06 16.02 10.96
N THR A 438 16.03 15.87 10.06
CA THR A 438 16.75 16.99 9.43
C THR A 438 15.95 17.56 8.27
N SER A 439 15.79 18.89 8.23
CA SER A 439 15.22 19.59 7.09
C SER A 439 16.21 19.65 5.92
N TYR A 440 15.68 19.61 4.69
CA TYR A 440 16.48 19.68 3.47
C TYR A 440 16.00 20.80 2.55
N GLU A 441 16.98 21.49 1.93
CA GLU A 441 16.71 22.35 0.77
C GLU A 441 17.01 21.54 -0.50
N ILE A 442 16.06 21.49 -1.43
CA ILE A 442 16.21 20.79 -2.71
C ILE A 442 15.90 21.69 -3.88
N ASN A 443 16.44 21.31 -5.04
CA ASN A 443 16.09 21.86 -6.33
C ASN A 443 15.20 20.84 -7.06
N LEU A 444 13.89 21.03 -7.06
CA LEU A 444 12.97 20.19 -7.83
C LEU A 444 13.10 20.53 -9.33
N LYS A 445 13.32 19.51 -10.13
CA LYS A 445 13.45 19.57 -11.59
C LYS A 445 12.56 18.54 -12.27
N MET A 446 12.24 18.76 -13.54
CA MET A 446 11.56 17.80 -14.40
C MET A 446 12.28 17.70 -15.76
N GLU A 447 12.69 16.51 -16.16
CA GLU A 447 13.34 16.29 -17.48
C GLU A 447 12.40 16.63 -18.65
N SER A 448 11.08 16.52 -18.47
CA SER A 448 10.09 16.88 -19.48
C SER A 448 10.08 18.39 -19.82
N GLY A 449 10.66 19.22 -18.96
CA GLY A 449 10.59 20.69 -19.13
C GLY A 449 9.15 21.22 -19.01
N ALA A 450 8.28 20.56 -18.27
CA ALA A 450 6.87 20.92 -18.18
C ALA A 450 6.66 22.28 -17.50
N LEU A 451 5.63 22.98 -17.93
CA LEU A 451 5.05 24.13 -17.22
C LEU A 451 3.79 23.66 -16.50
N LEU A 452 3.83 23.63 -15.18
CA LEU A 452 2.68 23.25 -14.36
C LEU A 452 1.98 24.54 -13.90
N SER A 453 0.75 24.74 -14.36
CA SER A 453 -0.11 25.86 -13.92
C SER A 453 -1.17 25.36 -12.94
N ALA A 454 -1.71 26.27 -12.15
CA ALA A 454 -2.75 25.99 -11.17
C ALA A 454 -2.39 24.85 -10.17
N VAL A 455 -1.12 24.79 -9.74
CA VAL A 455 -0.65 23.79 -8.78
C VAL A 455 -1.15 24.15 -7.40
N ASN A 456 -1.74 23.19 -6.72
CA ASN A 456 -2.03 23.21 -5.29
C ASN A 456 -0.90 22.51 -4.54
N SER A 457 -0.48 23.06 -3.40
CA SER A 457 0.49 22.43 -2.51
C SER A 457 -0.15 22.05 -1.18
N PHE A 458 0.23 20.87 -0.68
CA PHE A 458 -0.20 20.37 0.62
C PHE A 458 1.03 20.03 1.45
N ARG A 459 0.94 20.27 2.75
CA ARG A 459 2.04 20.03 3.68
C ARG A 459 1.53 19.38 4.95
N TYR A 460 2.15 18.26 5.30
CA TYR A 460 1.93 17.54 6.53
C TYR A 460 3.27 17.41 7.26
N ILE A 461 3.35 17.90 8.47
CA ILE A 461 4.56 17.85 9.31
C ILE A 461 4.17 17.19 10.62
N SER A 462 4.88 16.14 11.02
CA SER A 462 4.67 15.52 12.32
C SER A 462 5.01 16.52 13.43
N GLY A 463 4.02 16.79 14.27
CA GLY A 463 4.19 17.57 15.48
C GLY A 463 4.60 16.69 16.68
N ASN A 464 4.51 17.26 17.86
CA ASN A 464 4.69 16.50 19.10
C ASN A 464 3.44 15.66 19.40
N GLY A 465 3.62 14.35 19.60
CA GLY A 465 2.52 13.43 19.91
C GLY A 465 1.60 13.15 18.72
N ALA A 466 0.29 13.08 18.98
CA ALA A 466 -0.72 12.74 17.99
C ALA A 466 -1.02 13.86 16.97
N SER A 467 -0.64 15.10 17.24
CA SER A 467 -0.96 16.24 16.37
C SER A 467 0.01 16.37 15.20
N PHE A 468 -0.47 16.96 14.10
CA PHE A 468 0.35 17.35 12.96
C PHE A 468 0.14 18.82 12.61
N THR A 469 1.06 19.40 11.84
CA THR A 469 0.92 20.72 11.25
C THR A 469 0.57 20.57 9.77
N GLY A 470 -0.59 21.12 9.39
CA GLY A 470 -1.13 21.12 8.03
C GLY A 470 -2.48 21.85 8.04
N LYS A 471 -2.96 22.24 6.86
CA LYS A 471 -4.29 22.88 6.75
C LYS A 471 -5.36 21.83 6.59
N THR A 472 -6.42 21.94 7.38
CA THR A 472 -7.64 21.16 7.23
C THR A 472 -8.85 22.07 7.06
N ASP A 473 -9.90 21.54 6.43
CA ASP A 473 -11.22 22.16 6.44
C ASP A 473 -11.98 21.88 7.76
N PRO A 474 -13.18 22.43 7.96
CA PRO A 474 -13.97 22.19 9.17
C PRO A 474 -14.35 20.71 9.40
N ASN A 475 -14.30 19.87 8.36
CA ASN A 475 -14.58 18.44 8.46
C ASN A 475 -13.30 17.60 8.77
N GLY A 476 -12.16 18.26 8.96
CA GLY A 476 -10.87 17.61 9.20
C GLY A 476 -10.19 17.07 7.93
N PHE A 477 -10.68 17.45 6.73
CA PHE A 477 -10.07 17.03 5.47
C PHE A 477 -8.93 17.96 5.08
N ALA A 478 -7.96 17.40 4.33
CA ALA A 478 -6.81 18.14 3.83
C ALA A 478 -7.22 19.33 2.97
N SER A 479 -6.67 20.52 3.28
CA SER A 479 -6.80 21.72 2.49
C SER A 479 -5.44 22.19 1.98
N PRO A 480 -5.33 22.77 0.76
CA PRO A 480 -4.05 23.24 0.26
C PRO A 480 -3.46 24.36 1.12
N ASP A 481 -2.15 24.31 1.34
CA ASP A 481 -1.39 25.42 1.92
C ASP A 481 -1.31 26.61 0.96
N GLU A 482 -1.07 26.30 -0.32
CA GLU A 482 -1.04 27.28 -1.41
C GLU A 482 -1.88 26.76 -2.59
N THR A 483 -2.53 27.67 -3.30
CA THR A 483 -3.37 27.35 -4.47
C THR A 483 -2.91 28.14 -5.70
N ASN A 484 -3.15 27.60 -6.88
CA ASN A 484 -2.89 28.25 -8.17
C ASN A 484 -1.42 28.69 -8.38
N VAL A 485 -0.47 27.96 -7.79
CA VAL A 485 0.95 28.23 -8.00
C VAL A 485 1.38 27.79 -9.41
N THR A 486 2.28 28.55 -10.03
CA THR A 486 2.93 28.13 -11.27
C THR A 486 4.32 27.57 -10.97
N MET A 487 4.62 26.39 -11.50
CA MET A 487 5.93 25.75 -11.45
C MET A 487 6.46 25.58 -12.86
N ASP A 488 7.48 26.35 -13.23
CA ASP A 488 8.10 26.32 -14.56
C ASP A 488 9.41 25.53 -14.50
N PHE A 489 9.46 24.45 -15.28
CA PHE A 489 10.62 23.57 -15.41
C PHE A 489 11.29 23.66 -16.80
N LYS A 490 10.91 24.66 -17.62
CA LYS A 490 11.50 24.86 -18.97
C LYS A 490 13.01 25.04 -18.86
N THR A 491 13.70 24.49 -19.85
CA THR A 491 15.16 24.67 -20.05
C THR A 491 16.01 24.37 -18.81
N GLY A 492 15.63 23.36 -18.01
CA GLY A 492 16.40 22.94 -16.84
C GLY A 492 16.25 23.85 -15.60
N SER A 493 15.27 24.76 -15.61
CA SER A 493 14.94 25.55 -14.42
C SER A 493 14.57 24.64 -13.24
N ALA A 494 14.92 25.06 -12.03
CA ALA A 494 14.64 24.34 -10.81
C ALA A 494 13.77 25.17 -9.89
N LYS A 495 12.79 24.53 -9.24
CA LYS A 495 12.03 25.11 -8.13
C LYS A 495 12.73 24.76 -6.82
N LYS A 496 13.22 25.77 -6.10
CA LYS A 496 13.73 25.55 -4.74
C LYS A 496 12.58 25.24 -3.79
N ILE A 497 12.72 24.18 -3.02
CA ILE A 497 11.74 23.71 -2.04
C ILE A 497 12.44 23.38 -0.74
N SER A 498 11.90 23.91 0.36
CA SER A 498 12.30 23.51 1.71
C SER A 498 11.44 22.34 2.14
N ILE A 499 12.06 21.25 2.55
CA ILE A 499 11.41 20.03 3.03
C ILE A 499 11.73 19.88 4.52
N PRO A 500 10.78 20.17 5.40
CA PRO A 500 10.98 20.00 6.83
C PRO A 500 11.33 18.56 7.20
N GLY A 501 11.98 18.37 8.34
CA GLY A 501 12.13 17.04 8.92
C GLY A 501 10.76 16.46 9.30
N GLN A 502 10.60 15.14 9.22
CA GLN A 502 9.35 14.43 9.51
C GLN A 502 8.15 15.07 8.78
N SER A 503 8.22 15.12 7.44
CA SER A 503 7.19 15.78 6.63
C SER A 503 6.81 15.00 5.37
N PHE A 504 5.59 15.26 4.92
CA PHE A 504 5.07 14.88 3.62
C PHE A 504 4.57 16.13 2.89
N LEU A 505 4.99 16.30 1.64
CA LEU A 505 4.58 17.39 0.76
C LEU A 505 3.97 16.81 -0.51
N LEU A 506 2.92 17.45 -1.00
CA LEU A 506 2.31 17.07 -2.26
C LEU A 506 2.03 18.32 -3.09
N PHE A 507 2.45 18.29 -4.35
CA PHE A 507 2.21 19.33 -5.35
C PHE A 507 1.39 18.71 -6.48
N THR A 508 0.24 19.31 -6.81
CA THR A 508 -0.64 18.74 -7.83
C THR A 508 -1.43 19.79 -8.56
N ASN A 509 -1.63 19.59 -9.87
CA ASN A 509 -2.67 20.25 -10.65
C ASN A 509 -3.72 19.28 -11.19
N MET A 510 -3.76 18.07 -10.60
CA MET A 510 -4.89 17.15 -10.78
C MET A 510 -6.09 17.60 -9.93
N ASP A 511 -7.30 17.25 -10.41
CA ASP A 511 -8.57 17.57 -9.74
C ASP A 511 -8.93 16.51 -8.70
#